data_9fdc947e6dae5d33e79687d054a7d29b
#
_entry.id   9fdc947e6dae5d33e79687d054a7d29b
#
_cell.length_a   1.000
_cell.length_b   1.000
_cell.length_c   1.000
_cell.angle_alpha   90.00
_cell.angle_beta   90.00
_cell.angle_gamma   90.00
#
_symmetry.space_group_name_H-M   'P 1'
#
loop_
_entity.id
_entity.type
_entity.pdbx_description
1 polymer ?
#
loop_
_entity_poly.entity_id
_entity_poly.type
_entity_poly.pdbx_seq_one_letter_code
_entity_poly.pdbx_strand_id
1 'polypeptide(L)'
;EELGHLEMIGAIVHQLTRNLNDEQVREGGFAPYFVDHTTGVYPTAASGFPWNAASMAVKGDVICDLSEDMAAEQKARVTYDNILRMSDDPDVNNIIRFLREREIVHFQRFGEAVRLAKEKMDQKNVYFTNPAFDK
;
A
#
# COMPACT_ATOMS: atom_id res chain seq x y z
N GLU A 1 -9.26 0.38 2.50
CA GLU A 1 -8.87 1.78 2.77
C GLU A 1 -7.81 2.27 1.77
N GLU A 2 -6.89 1.43 1.33
CA GLU A 2 -5.77 1.78 0.44
C GLU A 2 -6.19 2.40 -0.90
N LEU A 3 -7.34 2.04 -1.46
CA LEU A 3 -7.86 2.70 -2.65
C LEU A 3 -8.17 4.18 -2.41
N GLY A 4 -8.64 4.53 -1.21
CA GLY A 4 -8.82 5.93 -0.79
C GLY A 4 -7.49 6.65 -0.61
N HIS A 5 -6.46 6.00 -0.08
CA HIS A 5 -5.11 6.55 0.02
C HIS A 5 -4.51 6.81 -1.36
N LEU A 6 -4.69 5.89 -2.30
CA LEU A 6 -4.27 6.08 -3.69
C LEU A 6 -4.95 7.30 -4.33
N GLU A 7 -6.26 7.47 -4.11
CA GLU A 7 -7.01 8.63 -4.59
C GLU A 7 -6.49 9.94 -3.99
N MET A 8 -6.20 9.97 -2.68
CA MET A 8 -5.64 11.15 -2.02
C MET A 8 -4.26 11.54 -2.59
N ILE A 9 -3.38 10.58 -2.80
CA ILE A 9 -2.07 10.80 -3.43
C ILE A 9 -2.24 11.27 -4.87
N GLY A 10 -3.14 10.63 -5.63
CA GLY A 10 -3.45 11.05 -6.99
C GLY A 10 -3.96 12.48 -7.08
N ALA A 11 -4.79 12.91 -6.13
CA ALA A 11 -5.28 14.29 -6.04
C ALA A 11 -4.15 15.30 -5.76
N ILE A 12 -3.22 14.97 -4.85
CA ILE A 12 -2.02 15.79 -4.59
C ILE A 12 -1.20 15.95 -5.87
N VAL A 13 -0.85 14.83 -6.52
CA VAL A 13 -0.04 14.85 -7.74
C VAL A 13 -0.73 15.65 -8.83
N HIS A 14 -2.03 15.46 -9.03
CA HIS A 14 -2.81 16.22 -10.00
C HIS A 14 -2.75 17.73 -9.71
N GLN A 15 -2.97 18.15 -8.46
CA GLN A 15 -2.96 19.57 -8.10
C GLN A 15 -1.57 20.20 -8.28
N LEU A 16 -0.50 19.49 -7.95
CA LEU A 16 0.86 19.95 -8.11
C LEU A 16 1.29 20.05 -9.58
N THR A 17 0.73 19.21 -10.44
CA THR A 17 1.22 19.06 -11.83
C THR A 17 0.30 19.67 -12.90
N ARG A 18 -0.95 19.98 -12.58
CA ARG A 18 -1.97 20.44 -13.57
C ARG A 18 -1.62 21.70 -14.34
N ASN A 19 -0.75 22.58 -13.81
CA ASN A 19 -0.40 23.86 -14.40
C ASN A 19 1.07 23.94 -14.81
N LEU A 20 1.77 22.80 -14.89
CA LEU A 20 3.18 22.78 -15.33
C LEU A 20 3.27 23.17 -16.81
N ASN A 21 4.28 23.96 -17.15
CA ASN A 21 4.67 24.21 -18.53
C ASN A 21 5.61 23.09 -19.03
N ASP A 22 5.89 23.09 -20.34
CA ASP A 22 6.72 22.04 -20.98
C ASP A 22 8.13 21.93 -20.38
N GLU A 23 8.71 23.06 -19.99
CA GLU A 23 10.04 23.10 -19.37
C GLU A 23 10.02 22.41 -17.98
N GLN A 24 9.06 22.78 -17.15
CA GLN A 24 8.87 22.18 -15.82
C GLN A 24 8.58 20.67 -15.92
N VAL A 25 7.80 20.24 -16.92
CA VAL A 25 7.53 18.81 -17.17
C VAL A 25 8.82 18.05 -17.48
N ARG A 26 9.70 18.64 -18.33
CA ARG A 26 10.98 18.01 -18.68
C ARG A 26 11.97 17.99 -17.54
N GLU A 27 12.16 19.13 -16.88
CA GLU A 27 13.10 19.29 -15.76
C GLU A 27 12.71 18.46 -14.55
N GLY A 28 11.40 18.37 -14.25
CA GLY A 28 10.85 17.56 -13.16
C GLY A 28 10.84 16.06 -13.44
N GLY A 29 11.20 15.62 -14.65
CA GLY A 29 11.18 14.19 -15.03
C GLY A 29 9.77 13.64 -15.24
N PHE A 30 8.74 14.50 -15.43
CA PHE A 30 7.36 14.09 -15.59
C PHE A 30 6.98 13.74 -17.05
N ALA A 31 7.88 13.97 -18.01
CA ALA A 31 7.60 13.76 -19.43
C ALA A 31 7.00 12.37 -19.75
N PRO A 32 7.48 11.25 -19.19
CA PRO A 32 6.89 9.93 -19.45
C PRO A 32 5.41 9.84 -19.08
N TYR A 33 4.98 10.48 -17.99
CA TYR A 33 3.57 10.48 -17.60
C TYR A 33 2.66 11.19 -18.59
N PHE A 34 3.13 12.30 -19.18
CA PHE A 34 2.36 13.08 -20.15
C PHE A 34 2.36 12.47 -21.55
N VAL A 35 3.39 11.71 -21.91
CA VAL A 35 3.54 11.09 -23.24
C VAL A 35 2.86 9.72 -23.29
N ASP A 36 3.09 8.90 -22.26
CA ASP A 36 2.67 7.50 -22.28
C ASP A 36 1.30 7.28 -21.63
N HIS A 37 0.83 8.21 -20.81
CA HIS A 37 -0.39 8.09 -19.99
C HIS A 37 -1.33 9.28 -20.15
N THR A 38 -1.55 9.75 -21.36
CA THR A 38 -2.34 10.96 -21.65
C THR A 38 -3.82 10.83 -21.26
N THR A 39 -4.37 9.63 -21.17
CA THR A 39 -5.80 9.38 -20.92
C THR A 39 -6.06 8.40 -19.77
N GLY A 40 -5.05 7.87 -19.14
CA GLY A 40 -5.19 6.89 -18.06
C GLY A 40 -4.11 7.00 -17.01
N VAL A 41 -4.45 6.67 -15.77
CA VAL A 41 -3.49 6.55 -14.67
C VAL A 41 -3.22 5.06 -14.45
N TYR A 42 -1.96 4.68 -14.58
CA TYR A 42 -1.51 3.32 -14.28
C TYR A 42 -0.72 3.34 -12.96
N PRO A 43 -1.12 2.53 -11.96
CA PRO A 43 -0.30 2.34 -10.78
C PRO A 43 1.07 1.79 -11.18
N THR A 44 2.12 2.54 -10.91
CA THR A 44 3.49 2.21 -11.28
C THR A 44 4.41 2.52 -10.10
N ALA A 45 5.27 1.58 -9.74
CA ALA A 45 6.28 1.81 -8.72
C ALA A 45 7.28 2.88 -9.19
N ALA A 46 7.95 3.55 -8.26
CA ALA A 46 8.98 4.56 -8.56
C ALA A 46 10.13 4.01 -9.44
N SER A 47 10.37 2.69 -9.42
CA SER A 47 11.30 1.99 -10.29
C SER A 47 10.84 1.82 -11.75
N GLY A 48 9.61 2.25 -12.07
CA GLY A 48 9.00 2.07 -13.39
C GLY A 48 8.29 0.71 -13.56
N PHE A 49 8.24 -0.13 -12.54
CA PHE A 49 7.53 -1.42 -12.61
C PHE A 49 6.01 -1.20 -12.49
N PRO A 50 5.22 -1.56 -13.52
CA PRO A 50 3.77 -1.38 -13.48
C PRO A 50 3.11 -2.38 -12.52
N TRP A 51 1.94 -2.02 -12.00
CA TRP A 51 1.15 -2.96 -11.21
C TRP A 51 0.86 -4.24 -12.00
N ASN A 52 1.16 -5.37 -11.38
CA ASN A 52 0.94 -6.68 -11.98
C ASN A 52 0.56 -7.68 -10.88
N ALA A 53 -0.59 -8.31 -11.02
CA ALA A 53 -1.06 -9.32 -10.07
C ALA A 53 -0.10 -10.51 -9.91
N ALA A 54 0.68 -10.84 -10.95
CA ALA A 54 1.67 -11.91 -10.90
C ALA A 54 2.86 -11.59 -9.96
N SER A 55 3.06 -10.33 -9.59
CA SER A 55 4.11 -9.92 -8.64
C SER A 55 3.65 -9.92 -7.18
N MET A 56 2.39 -10.21 -6.91
CA MET A 56 1.88 -10.32 -5.54
C MET A 56 2.50 -11.53 -4.85
N ALA A 57 3.16 -11.29 -3.72
CA ALA A 57 3.92 -12.30 -3.00
C ALA A 57 3.05 -13.09 -2.00
N VAL A 58 1.82 -13.41 -2.36
CA VAL A 58 0.91 -14.20 -1.53
C VAL A 58 1.34 -15.66 -1.51
N LYS A 59 1.43 -16.25 -0.33
CA LYS A 59 1.79 -17.67 -0.12
C LYS A 59 0.60 -18.53 0.24
N GLY A 60 -0.51 -17.96 0.72
CA GLY A 60 -1.65 -18.70 1.23
C GLY A 60 -1.46 -19.21 2.66
N ASP A 61 -0.37 -18.84 3.32
CA ASP A 61 -0.14 -19.05 4.75
C ASP A 61 -0.52 -17.79 5.50
N VAL A 62 -1.50 -17.90 6.40
CA VAL A 62 -2.07 -16.74 7.08
C VAL A 62 -1.05 -15.96 7.91
N ILE A 63 -0.11 -16.64 8.54
CA ILE A 63 0.91 -15.97 9.37
C ILE A 63 1.97 -15.31 8.50
N CYS A 64 2.39 -15.98 7.43
CA CYS A 64 3.32 -15.43 6.46
C CYS A 64 2.75 -14.17 5.79
N ASP A 65 1.55 -14.26 5.25
CA ASP A 65 0.93 -13.18 4.48
C ASP A 65 0.63 -11.96 5.37
N LEU A 66 0.10 -12.16 6.58
CA LEU A 66 -0.11 -11.07 7.56
C LEU A 66 1.19 -10.43 8.04
N SER A 67 2.28 -11.20 8.13
CA SER A 67 3.59 -10.65 8.50
C SER A 67 4.16 -9.77 7.39
N GLU A 68 3.96 -10.13 6.14
CA GLU A 68 4.31 -9.27 4.99
C GLU A 68 3.46 -8.00 4.96
N ASP A 69 2.15 -8.10 5.24
CA ASP A 69 1.28 -6.92 5.34
C ASP A 69 1.79 -5.95 6.43
N MET A 70 2.13 -6.46 7.62
CA MET A 70 2.72 -5.63 8.68
C MET A 70 4.02 -4.95 8.23
N ALA A 71 4.87 -5.68 7.51
CA ALA A 71 6.12 -5.12 6.98
C ALA A 71 5.84 -4.05 5.91
N ALA A 72 4.83 -4.24 5.07
CA ALA A 72 4.41 -3.27 4.06
C ALA A 72 3.95 -1.96 4.70
N GLU A 73 3.11 -2.03 5.74
CA GLU A 73 2.65 -0.86 6.49
C GLU A 73 3.79 -0.05 7.12
N GLN A 74 4.80 -0.73 7.66
CA GLN A 74 5.99 -0.06 8.19
C GLN A 74 6.84 0.60 7.09
N LYS A 75 6.96 -0.02 5.93
CA LYS A 75 7.64 0.58 4.78
C LYS A 75 6.90 1.83 4.28
N ALA A 76 5.57 1.77 4.18
CA ALA A 76 4.74 2.92 3.80
C ALA A 76 4.91 4.08 4.81
N ARG A 77 4.82 3.78 6.10
CA ARG A 77 5.04 4.79 7.16
C ARG A 77 6.40 5.48 7.03
N VAL A 78 7.48 4.73 6.80
CA VAL A 78 8.82 5.29 6.60
C VAL A 78 8.88 6.14 5.32
N THR A 79 8.19 5.73 4.27
CA THR A 79 8.10 6.50 3.02
C THR A 79 7.43 7.86 3.29
N TYR A 80 6.33 7.89 4.03
CA TYR A 80 5.68 9.14 4.42
C TYR A 80 6.56 10.01 5.32
N ASP A 81 7.30 9.42 6.27
CA ASP A 81 8.29 10.15 7.08
C ASP A 81 9.36 10.81 6.19
N ASN A 82 9.82 10.13 5.15
CA ASN A 82 10.80 10.68 4.21
C ASN A 82 10.21 11.83 3.37
N ILE A 83 8.97 11.69 2.90
CA ILE A 83 8.28 12.78 2.18
C ILE A 83 8.17 14.01 3.08
N LEU A 84 7.74 13.84 4.34
CA LEU A 84 7.61 14.94 5.31
C LEU A 84 8.93 15.66 5.62
N ARG A 85 10.07 14.98 5.50
CA ARG A 85 11.40 15.59 5.65
C ARG A 85 11.82 16.39 4.43
N MET A 86 11.31 16.06 3.26
CA MET A 86 11.70 16.67 1.99
C MET A 86 10.76 17.78 1.55
N SER A 87 9.50 17.75 1.98
CA SER A 87 8.47 18.69 1.59
C SER A 87 8.34 19.82 2.61
N ASP A 88 8.31 21.06 2.13
CA ASP A 88 7.98 22.26 2.89
C ASP A 88 6.56 22.78 2.60
N ASP A 89 5.82 22.13 1.70
CA ASP A 89 4.44 22.48 1.36
C ASP A 89 3.49 22.04 2.49
N PRO A 90 2.78 22.98 3.15
CA PRO A 90 1.91 22.63 4.27
C PRO A 90 0.69 21.82 3.86
N ASP A 91 0.15 22.00 2.66
CA ASP A 91 -1.03 21.28 2.18
C ASP A 91 -0.68 19.82 1.86
N VAL A 92 0.44 19.59 1.20
CA VAL A 92 1.01 18.25 1.00
C VAL A 92 1.27 17.58 2.35
N ASN A 93 1.98 18.29 3.24
CA ASN A 93 2.38 17.73 4.54
C ASN A 93 1.19 17.37 5.43
N ASN A 94 0.08 18.09 5.37
CA ASN A 94 -1.11 17.77 6.14
C ASN A 94 -1.73 16.43 5.72
N ILE A 95 -1.83 16.19 4.42
CA ILE A 95 -2.35 14.91 3.88
C ILE A 95 -1.39 13.76 4.17
N ILE A 96 -0.09 13.98 3.97
CA ILE A 96 0.93 12.93 4.24
C ILE A 96 0.97 12.56 5.72
N ARG A 97 0.80 13.51 6.66
CA ARG A 97 0.67 13.19 8.08
C ARG A 97 -0.54 12.33 8.37
N PHE A 98 -1.68 12.63 7.76
CA PHE A 98 -2.87 11.81 7.90
C PHE A 98 -2.63 10.39 7.41
N LEU A 99 -2.10 10.20 6.21
CA LEU A 99 -1.79 8.89 5.65
C LEU A 99 -0.81 8.12 6.55
N ARG A 100 0.24 8.77 7.02
CA ARG A 100 1.20 8.19 7.96
C ARG A 100 0.55 7.65 9.23
N GLU A 101 -0.41 8.37 9.80
CA GLU A 101 -1.17 7.92 10.98
C GLU A 101 -2.03 6.69 10.65
N ARG A 102 -2.54 6.59 9.43
CA ARG A 102 -3.32 5.42 9.00
C ARG A 102 -2.46 4.17 8.93
N GLU A 103 -1.21 4.26 8.49
CA GLU A 103 -0.30 3.11 8.45
C GLU A 103 0.00 2.53 9.85
N ILE A 104 0.00 3.37 10.88
CA ILE A 104 0.11 2.91 12.27
C ILE A 104 -1.13 2.06 12.66
N VAL A 105 -2.31 2.52 12.29
CA VAL A 105 -3.56 1.81 12.57
C VAL A 105 -3.63 0.49 11.78
N HIS A 106 -3.22 0.49 10.51
CA HIS A 106 -3.18 -0.71 9.68
C HIS A 106 -2.21 -1.74 10.25
N PHE A 107 -1.01 -1.33 10.63
CA PHE A 107 -0.04 -2.20 11.30
C PHE A 107 -0.64 -2.86 12.55
N GLN A 108 -1.36 -2.10 13.38
CA GLN A 108 -2.02 -2.62 14.58
C GLN A 108 -3.11 -3.63 14.22
N ARG A 109 -3.91 -3.37 13.19
CA ARG A 109 -4.97 -4.27 12.72
C ARG A 109 -4.40 -5.59 12.21
N PHE A 110 -3.34 -5.56 11.41
CA PHE A 110 -2.67 -6.77 10.96
C PHE A 110 -2.00 -7.52 12.12
N GLY A 111 -1.40 -6.82 13.07
CA GLY A 111 -0.86 -7.42 14.29
C GLY A 111 -1.93 -8.12 15.14
N GLU A 112 -3.10 -7.51 15.28
CA GLU A 112 -4.24 -8.15 15.93
C GLU A 112 -4.73 -9.39 15.16
N ALA A 113 -4.75 -9.32 13.83
CA ALA A 113 -5.11 -10.46 13.00
C ALA A 113 -4.11 -11.63 13.17
N VAL A 114 -2.80 -11.33 13.27
CA VAL A 114 -1.77 -12.36 13.58
C VAL A 114 -2.04 -13.01 14.93
N ARG A 115 -2.36 -12.21 15.96
CA ARG A 115 -2.68 -12.73 17.29
C ARG A 115 -3.88 -13.66 17.25
N LEU A 116 -4.98 -13.22 16.63
CA LEU A 116 -6.21 -14.01 16.50
C LEU A 116 -6.00 -15.29 15.69
N ALA A 117 -5.20 -15.22 14.62
CA ALA A 117 -4.87 -16.39 13.82
C ALA A 117 -4.10 -17.43 14.64
N LYS A 118 -3.07 -16.99 15.39
CA LYS A 118 -2.29 -17.88 16.26
C LYS A 118 -3.15 -18.53 17.34
N GLU A 119 -3.99 -17.75 18.02
CA GLU A 119 -4.93 -18.29 19.03
C GLU A 119 -5.86 -19.35 18.44
N LYS A 120 -6.32 -19.13 17.20
CA LYS A 120 -7.17 -20.10 16.52
C LYS A 120 -6.42 -21.35 16.06
N MET A 121 -5.16 -21.21 15.66
CA MET A 121 -4.29 -22.33 15.30
C MET A 121 -3.95 -23.22 16.52
N ASP A 122 -3.85 -22.61 17.70
CA ASP A 122 -3.60 -23.32 18.95
C ASP A 122 -4.84 -24.03 19.52
N GLN A 123 -6.03 -23.74 18.96
CA GLN A 123 -7.25 -24.43 19.37
C GLN A 123 -7.26 -25.86 18.86
N LYS A 124 -7.83 -26.75 19.67
CA LYS A 124 -8.02 -28.14 19.28
C LYS A 124 -8.98 -28.22 18.10
N ASN A 125 -8.54 -28.78 16.99
CA ASN A 125 -9.38 -29.01 15.84
C ASN A 125 -10.43 -30.09 16.15
N VAL A 126 -11.67 -29.81 15.83
CA VAL A 126 -12.77 -30.80 15.87
C VAL A 126 -13.04 -31.20 14.43
N TYR A 127 -12.68 -32.42 14.11
CA TYR A 127 -12.99 -33.02 12.81
C TYR A 127 -14.29 -33.78 12.90
N PHE A 128 -15.20 -33.56 11.97
CA PHE A 128 -16.34 -34.45 11.79
C PHE A 128 -15.85 -35.73 11.10
N THR A 129 -15.78 -36.78 11.85
CA THR A 129 -15.44 -38.09 11.30
C THR A 129 -16.64 -38.66 10.56
N ASN A 130 -16.40 -39.25 9.39
CA ASN A 130 -17.44 -40.03 8.69
C ASN A 130 -17.30 -41.51 9.10
N PRO A 131 -18.28 -42.07 9.85
CA PRO A 131 -18.18 -43.45 10.35
C PRO A 131 -17.98 -44.48 9.26
N ALA A 132 -18.29 -44.14 8.00
CA ALA A 132 -18.08 -45.06 6.85
C ALA A 132 -16.59 -45.26 6.53
N PHE A 133 -15.71 -44.33 6.99
CA PHE A 133 -14.25 -44.39 6.78
C PHE A 133 -13.46 -44.75 8.04
N ASP A 134 -14.12 -44.80 9.20
CA ASP A 134 -13.50 -45.15 10.48
C ASP A 134 -13.61 -46.66 10.72
N LYS A 135 -12.98 -47.50 9.87
CA LYS A 135 -12.85 -48.91 10.11
C LYS A 135 -11.44 -49.33 10.41
#